data_8e1732f638298b3de5816879de251359
#
_entry.id   8e1732f638298b3de5816879de251359
#
_cell.length_a   1.000
_cell.length_b   1.000
_cell.length_c   1.000
_cell.angle_alpha   90.00
_cell.angle_beta   90.00
_cell.angle_gamma   90.00
#
_symmetry.space_group_name_H-M   'P 1'
#
loop_
_entity.id
_entity.type
_entity.pdbx_description
1 polymer ?
#
loop_
_entity_poly.entity_id
_entity_poly.type
_entity_poly.pdbx_seq_one_letter_code
_entity_poly.pdbx_strand_id
1 'polypeptide(L)' 'PSALTPREVEVLQLVAAGLTNRQVGAQLFMSEKTASVHVSRILAKLNASGRAEAAARAAQLGLL' A
#
# COMPACT_ATOMS: atom_id res chain seq x y z
N PRO A 1 12.01 -2.14 -11.20
CA PRO A 1 10.67 -2.65 -11.12
C PRO A 1 10.39 -3.19 -9.74
N SER A 2 9.25 -2.87 -9.28
CA SER A 2 8.87 -3.30 -7.96
C SER A 2 8.40 -4.75 -8.02
N ALA A 3 8.59 -5.46 -6.91
CA ALA A 3 8.04 -6.78 -6.74
C ALA A 3 6.55 -6.75 -6.38
N LEU A 4 5.93 -5.56 -6.45
CA LEU A 4 4.53 -5.38 -6.11
C LEU A 4 3.62 -5.95 -7.19
N THR A 5 2.57 -6.65 -6.77
CA THR A 5 1.50 -7.07 -7.68
C THR A 5 0.65 -5.87 -8.05
N PRO A 6 -0.16 -5.94 -9.13
CA PRO A 6 -1.09 -4.86 -9.46
C PRO A 6 -2.02 -4.50 -8.30
N ARG A 7 -2.51 -5.48 -7.55
CA ARG A 7 -3.37 -5.23 -6.40
C ARG A 7 -2.62 -4.49 -5.30
N GLU A 8 -1.36 -4.84 -5.07
CA GLU A 8 -0.54 -4.15 -4.08
C GLU A 8 -0.27 -2.71 -4.48
N VAL A 9 -0.08 -2.45 -5.77
CA VAL A 9 0.06 -1.08 -6.27
C VAL A 9 -1.20 -0.28 -5.97
N GLU A 10 -2.38 -0.85 -6.20
CA GLU A 10 -3.65 -0.19 -5.88
C GLU A 10 -3.74 0.15 -4.39
N VAL A 11 -3.40 -0.82 -3.53
CA VAL A 11 -3.41 -0.60 -2.08
C VAL A 11 -2.43 0.52 -1.71
N LEU A 12 -1.23 0.47 -2.27
CA LEU A 12 -0.21 1.48 -1.97
C LEU A 12 -0.66 2.88 -2.38
N GLN A 13 -1.31 3.01 -3.53
CA GLN A 13 -1.81 4.30 -3.98
C GLN A 13 -2.84 4.88 -3.01
N LEU A 14 -3.72 4.03 -2.47
CA LEU A 14 -4.70 4.48 -1.49
C LEU A 14 -4.05 4.83 -0.15
N VAL A 15 -3.07 4.05 0.27
CA VAL A 15 -2.28 4.35 1.48
C VAL A 15 -1.59 5.70 1.34
N ALA A 16 -0.97 5.94 0.19
CA ALA A 16 -0.29 7.21 -0.08
C ALA A 16 -1.26 8.39 -0.12
N ALA A 17 -2.51 8.14 -0.49
CA ALA A 17 -3.55 9.16 -0.49
C ALA A 17 -4.12 9.43 0.91
N GLY A 18 -3.66 8.69 1.92
CA GLY A 18 -4.04 8.92 3.31
C GLY A 18 -5.16 8.04 3.84
N LEU A 19 -5.58 7.03 3.09
CA LEU A 19 -6.65 6.15 3.54
C LEU A 19 -6.15 5.21 4.65
N THR A 20 -7.03 4.93 5.61
CA THR A 20 -6.79 3.90 6.62
C THR A 20 -6.98 2.51 6.00
N ASN A 21 -6.52 1.47 6.70
CA ASN A 21 -6.74 0.09 6.23
C ASN A 21 -8.21 -0.22 6.07
N ARG A 22 -9.05 0.31 6.97
CA ARG A 22 -10.51 0.13 6.87
C ARG A 22 -11.05 0.78 5.59
N GLN A 23 -10.58 1.98 5.28
CA GLN A 23 -11.01 2.69 4.08
C GLN A 23 -10.50 2.01 2.82
N VAL A 24 -9.27 1.51 2.84
CA VAL A 24 -8.71 0.73 1.73
C VAL A 24 -9.58 -0.50 1.49
N GLY A 25 -9.95 -1.21 2.56
CA GLY A 25 -10.82 -2.37 2.43
C GLY A 25 -12.15 -2.03 1.81
N ALA A 26 -12.77 -0.92 2.25
CA ALA A 26 -14.04 -0.47 1.69
C ALA A 26 -13.93 -0.15 0.20
N GLN A 27 -12.83 0.51 -0.19
CA GLN A 27 -12.60 0.89 -1.59
C GLN A 27 -12.40 -0.33 -2.49
N LEU A 28 -11.67 -1.32 -2.01
CA LEU A 28 -11.24 -2.46 -2.83
C LEU A 28 -12.04 -3.73 -2.56
N PHE A 29 -13.12 -3.61 -1.79
CA PHE A 29 -14.01 -4.73 -1.48
C PHE A 29 -13.28 -5.87 -0.78
N MET A 30 -12.47 -5.53 0.20
CA MET A 30 -11.79 -6.50 1.06
C MET A 30 -11.95 -6.11 2.51
N SER A 31 -11.72 -7.05 3.44
CA SER A 31 -11.79 -6.76 4.86
C SER A 31 -10.63 -5.86 5.29
N GLU A 32 -10.80 -5.19 6.42
CA GLU A 32 -9.72 -4.40 7.01
C GLU A 32 -8.50 -5.28 7.30
N LYS A 33 -8.74 -6.51 7.75
CA LYS A 33 -7.66 -7.46 8.03
C LYS A 33 -6.89 -7.80 6.77
N THR A 34 -7.57 -8.04 5.67
CA THR A 34 -6.93 -8.33 4.38
C THR A 34 -6.13 -7.12 3.91
N ALA A 35 -6.70 -5.92 4.04
CA ALA A 35 -5.98 -4.69 3.69
C ALA A 35 -4.70 -4.56 4.53
N SER A 36 -4.79 -4.86 5.83
CA SER A 36 -3.62 -4.82 6.72
C SER A 36 -2.53 -5.79 6.27
N VAL A 37 -2.91 -6.99 5.84
CA VAL A 37 -1.95 -7.97 5.33
C VAL A 37 -1.26 -7.43 4.08
N HIS A 38 -2.02 -6.84 3.16
CA HIS A 38 -1.43 -6.23 1.95
C HIS A 38 -0.47 -5.12 2.32
N VAL A 39 -0.85 -4.24 3.24
CA VAL A 39 0.01 -3.15 3.67
C VAL A 39 1.32 -3.68 4.26
N SER A 40 1.24 -4.69 5.14
CA SER A 40 2.43 -5.29 5.73
C SER A 40 3.38 -5.86 4.67
N ARG A 41 2.84 -6.54 3.67
CA ARG A 41 3.64 -7.09 2.57
C ARG A 41 4.29 -6.00 1.74
N ILE A 42 3.55 -4.92 1.48
CA ILE A 42 4.07 -3.78 0.73
C ILE A 42 5.23 -3.14 1.48
N LEU A 43 5.08 -2.92 2.78
CA LEU A 43 6.14 -2.35 3.60
C LEU A 43 7.41 -3.21 3.52
N ALA A 44 7.25 -4.53 3.63
CA ALA A 44 8.39 -5.44 3.53
C ALA A 44 9.05 -5.38 2.16
N LYS A 45 8.24 -5.38 1.10
CA LYS A 45 8.76 -5.37 -0.28
C LYS A 45 9.47 -4.06 -0.61
N LEU A 46 9.00 -2.95 -0.05
CA LEU A 46 9.62 -1.64 -0.28
C LEU A 46 10.72 -1.34 0.73
N ASN A 47 10.96 -2.24 1.67
CA ASN A 47 11.90 -2.01 2.77
C ASN A 47 11.58 -0.69 3.48
N ALA A 48 10.30 -0.47 3.75
CA ALA A 48 9.81 0.75 4.39
C ALA A 48 9.45 0.46 5.84
N SER A 49 9.74 1.40 6.74
CA SER A 49 9.46 1.23 8.17
C SER A 49 8.03 1.58 8.53
N GLY A 50 7.31 2.28 7.65
CA GLY A 50 5.92 2.66 7.90
C GLY A 50 5.28 3.26 6.66
N ARG A 51 4.03 3.69 6.84
CA ARG A 51 3.19 4.17 5.72
C ARG A 51 3.78 5.40 5.03
N ALA A 52 4.33 6.33 5.81
CA ALA A 52 4.91 7.55 5.24
C ALA A 52 6.11 7.23 4.36
N GLU A 53 6.99 6.34 4.81
CA GLU A 53 8.15 5.93 4.03
C GLU A 53 7.72 5.15 2.80
N ALA A 54 6.69 4.33 2.91
CA ALA A 54 6.15 3.59 1.77
C ALA A 54 5.63 4.55 0.71
N ALA A 55 4.92 5.61 1.11
CA ALA A 55 4.42 6.62 0.18
C ALA A 55 5.57 7.35 -0.52
N ALA A 56 6.61 7.70 0.24
CA ALA A 56 7.78 8.36 -0.34
C ALA A 56 8.48 7.46 -1.36
N ARG A 57 8.63 6.16 -1.05
CA ARG A 57 9.24 5.23 -1.98
C ARG A 57 8.40 5.02 -3.22
N ALA A 58 7.07 4.99 -3.05
CA ALA A 58 6.15 4.87 -4.17
C ALA A 58 6.32 6.05 -5.14
N ALA A 59 6.46 7.26 -4.60
CA ALA A 59 6.69 8.43 -5.42
C ALA A 59 8.03 8.33 -6.17
N GLN A 60 9.08 7.88 -5.49
CA GLN A 60 10.40 7.69 -6.10
C GLN A 60 10.37 6.66 -7.23
N LEU A 61 9.53 5.64 -7.09
CA LEU A 61 9.41 4.58 -8.09
C LEU A 61 8.42 4.91 -9.21
N GLY A 62 7.79 6.06 -9.15
CA GLY A 62 6.83 6.46 -10.16
C GLY A 62 5.50 5.72 -10.09
N LEU A 63 5.15 5.20 -8.91
CA LEU A 63 3.91 4.44 -8.73
C LEU A 63 2.71 5.32 -8.37
N LEU A 64 2.94 6.60 -8.15
CA LEU A 64 1.89 7.56 -7.78
C LEU A 64 1.62 8.54 -8.89
#